data_71ac05af4ee1acf3f715fe1668652aa5
#
_entry.id   71ac05af4ee1acf3f715fe1668652aa5
#
_cell.length_a   1.000
_cell.length_b   1.000
_cell.length_c   1.000
_cell.angle_alpha   90.00
_cell.angle_beta   90.00
_cell.angle_gamma   90.00
#
_symmetry.space_group_name_H-M   'P 1'
#
loop_
_entity.id
_entity.type
_entity.pdbx_description
1 polymer ?
#
loop_
_entity_poly.entity_id
_entity_poly.type
_entity_poly.pdbx_seq_one_letter_code
_entity_poly.pdbx_strand_id
1 'polypeptide(L)'
;MRQKVIVSISLFLIIGVPSVYAQSNEVKFLIDTTISIMKNNAVDAKTIDWDTLRSNALMKAKNINNPYELGPTMRYLYKSINDFHGAFFYKDSTFQWHLNESAVSDSIMNEWKKGVQSITMVLDKNIGYLRIPSMPVATQDDFNTKAQNLNDSLCSLLDKNVKGIILDLRLDGGGAMHPMILGVEQLLAKGYIGSFRVRKKEDWFIRDNGFFIDTTLYSKISPRCNVNAQNIPVVMLISPHTGSAAECFIIAFKGRNNTVLLGSKTAGYVTVNTGMPINDTAFMNLAVGYSADRNGKIYKEAIEPDIPFTSIDKFNDTPNDEKVKAAIKWLNLHIQ
;
A
#
# COMPACT_ATOMS: atom_id res chain seq x y z
N MET A 1 55.80 -24.99 74.90
CA MET A 1 54.81 -25.64 74.01
C MET A 1 54.13 -24.59 73.13
N ARG A 2 54.45 -24.54 71.81
CA ARG A 2 53.82 -23.62 70.82
C ARG A 2 52.81 -24.43 70.05
N GLN A 3 51.51 -24.11 70.18
CA GLN A 3 50.39 -24.67 69.40
C GLN A 3 50.43 -24.03 68.02
N LYS A 4 50.47 -24.86 66.97
CA LYS A 4 50.35 -24.44 65.58
C LYS A 4 48.83 -24.51 65.25
N VAL A 5 48.26 -23.35 64.89
CA VAL A 5 46.92 -23.27 64.38
C VAL A 5 46.97 -23.48 62.83
N ILE A 6 46.30 -24.52 62.34
CA ILE A 6 46.14 -24.83 60.92
C ILE A 6 44.87 -24.15 60.49
N VAL A 7 44.96 -23.10 59.62
CA VAL A 7 43.78 -22.47 58.97
C VAL A 7 43.55 -23.21 57.67
N SER A 8 42.42 -23.93 57.59
CA SER A 8 41.94 -24.57 56.36
C SER A 8 41.15 -23.54 55.54
N ILE A 9 41.69 -23.13 54.39
CA ILE A 9 40.96 -22.27 53.44
C ILE A 9 40.18 -23.18 52.49
N SER A 10 38.87 -23.25 52.67
CA SER A 10 37.96 -23.91 51.71
C SER A 10 37.67 -23.00 50.55
N LEU A 11 38.24 -23.33 49.36
CA LEU A 11 37.97 -22.64 48.10
C LEU A 11 36.60 -23.09 47.56
N PHE A 12 35.58 -22.24 47.68
CA PHE A 12 34.28 -22.45 47.02
C PHE A 12 34.43 -22.11 45.53
N LEU A 13 34.47 -23.13 44.67
CA LEU A 13 34.29 -22.97 43.23
C LEU A 13 32.81 -22.64 42.96
N ILE A 14 32.51 -21.38 42.68
CA ILE A 14 31.21 -21.00 42.12
C ILE A 14 31.21 -21.42 40.65
N ILE A 15 30.63 -22.59 40.37
CA ILE A 15 30.34 -23.01 39.01
C ILE A 15 29.15 -22.17 38.57
N GLY A 16 29.40 -21.09 37.81
CA GLY A 16 28.38 -20.32 37.15
C GLY A 16 27.68 -21.22 36.12
N VAL A 17 26.49 -21.72 36.45
CA VAL A 17 25.60 -22.38 35.49
C VAL A 17 25.20 -21.31 34.49
N PRO A 18 25.52 -21.44 33.19
CA PRO A 18 24.99 -20.50 32.20
C PRO A 18 23.46 -20.58 32.25
N SER A 19 22.81 -19.48 32.59
CA SER A 19 21.36 -19.36 32.50
C SER A 19 20.98 -19.57 31.03
N VAL A 20 20.56 -20.77 30.68
CA VAL A 20 19.92 -21.02 29.39
C VAL A 20 18.57 -20.29 29.46
N TYR A 21 18.52 -19.07 28.93
CA TYR A 21 17.25 -18.38 28.77
C TYR A 21 16.43 -19.16 27.75
N ALA A 22 15.47 -19.92 28.23
CA ALA A 22 14.47 -20.55 27.37
C ALA A 22 13.61 -19.45 26.76
N GLN A 23 13.33 -19.58 25.47
CA GLN A 23 12.38 -18.74 24.75
C GLN A 23 11.08 -18.62 25.56
N SER A 24 10.54 -17.39 25.70
CA SER A 24 9.29 -17.21 26.44
C SER A 24 8.10 -17.88 25.72
N ASN A 25 7.13 -18.35 26.48
CA ASN A 25 5.90 -18.96 25.93
C ASN A 25 5.16 -17.98 25.01
N GLU A 26 5.17 -16.69 25.33
CA GLU A 26 4.54 -15.65 24.52
C GLU A 26 5.25 -15.48 23.16
N VAL A 27 6.56 -15.40 23.14
CA VAL A 27 7.36 -15.31 21.91
C VAL A 27 7.10 -16.51 21.00
N LYS A 28 7.10 -17.72 21.56
CA LYS A 28 6.79 -18.93 20.80
C LYS A 28 5.36 -18.93 20.27
N PHE A 29 4.39 -18.54 21.09
CA PHE A 29 2.99 -18.40 20.68
C PHE A 29 2.83 -17.43 19.51
N LEU A 30 3.45 -16.25 19.56
CA LEU A 30 3.39 -15.26 18.50
C LEU A 30 3.98 -15.78 17.19
N ILE A 31 5.12 -16.48 17.23
CA ILE A 31 5.74 -17.09 16.05
C ILE A 31 4.84 -18.18 15.47
N ASP A 32 4.39 -19.12 16.28
CA ASP A 32 3.59 -20.27 15.85
C ASP A 32 2.24 -19.81 15.26
N THR A 33 1.61 -18.82 15.89
CA THR A 33 0.33 -18.26 15.41
C THR A 33 0.53 -17.50 14.11
N THR A 34 1.59 -16.67 14.00
CA THR A 34 1.93 -15.96 12.76
C THR A 34 2.13 -16.94 11.61
N ILE A 35 2.91 -17.99 11.82
CA ILE A 35 3.15 -19.04 10.80
C ILE A 35 1.86 -19.75 10.42
N SER A 36 1.01 -20.08 11.39
CA SER A 36 -0.30 -20.71 11.14
C SER A 36 -1.20 -19.82 10.26
N ILE A 37 -1.25 -18.52 10.57
CA ILE A 37 -2.02 -17.55 9.77
C ILE A 37 -1.44 -17.44 8.36
N MET A 38 -0.12 -17.31 8.21
CA MET A 38 0.56 -17.25 6.90
C MET A 38 0.29 -18.52 6.08
N LYS A 39 0.46 -19.70 6.67
CA LYS A 39 0.22 -20.99 6.02
C LYS A 39 -1.20 -21.11 5.46
N ASN A 40 -2.16 -20.59 6.19
CA ASN A 40 -3.56 -20.68 5.82
C ASN A 40 -4.03 -19.58 4.86
N ASN A 41 -3.36 -18.42 4.80
CA ASN A 41 -3.91 -17.24 4.13
C ASN A 41 -2.98 -16.55 3.14
N ALA A 42 -1.65 -16.72 3.24
CA ALA A 42 -0.72 -16.03 2.33
C ALA A 42 -0.99 -16.42 0.87
N VAL A 43 -0.83 -15.45 -0.04
CA VAL A 43 -1.13 -15.60 -1.47
C VAL A 43 -0.36 -16.76 -2.12
N ASP A 44 0.90 -16.95 -1.75
CA ASP A 44 1.78 -17.98 -2.29
C ASP A 44 2.08 -19.11 -1.28
N ALA A 45 1.18 -19.34 -0.29
CA ALA A 45 1.36 -20.29 0.80
C ALA A 45 1.70 -21.73 0.36
N LYS A 46 1.25 -22.14 -0.84
CA LYS A 46 1.44 -23.51 -1.35
C LYS A 46 2.89 -23.83 -1.75
N THR A 47 3.72 -22.83 -1.95
CA THR A 47 5.11 -22.99 -2.41
C THR A 47 6.11 -23.06 -1.27
N ILE A 48 5.66 -22.92 -0.01
CA ILE A 48 6.50 -22.76 1.19
C ILE A 48 6.65 -24.10 1.93
N ASP A 49 7.88 -24.44 2.28
CA ASP A 49 8.19 -25.49 3.27
C ASP A 49 8.00 -24.94 4.68
N TRP A 50 6.81 -25.13 5.21
CA TRP A 50 6.39 -24.57 6.50
C TRP A 50 7.12 -25.17 7.70
N ASP A 51 7.56 -26.43 7.64
CA ASP A 51 8.26 -27.09 8.74
C ASP A 51 9.69 -26.55 8.88
N THR A 52 10.39 -26.41 7.76
CA THR A 52 11.72 -25.75 7.71
C THR A 52 11.60 -24.29 8.10
N LEU A 53 10.61 -23.56 7.61
CA LEU A 53 10.38 -22.14 7.95
C LEU A 53 10.20 -21.97 9.46
N ARG A 54 9.34 -22.82 10.07
CA ARG A 54 9.07 -22.79 11.51
C ARG A 54 10.32 -23.10 12.33
N SER A 55 11.06 -24.15 11.98
CA SER A 55 12.29 -24.52 12.66
C SER A 55 13.32 -23.39 12.67
N ASN A 56 13.51 -22.75 11.51
CA ASN A 56 14.42 -21.61 11.35
C ASN A 56 13.96 -20.37 12.13
N ALA A 57 12.66 -20.08 12.16
CA ALA A 57 12.10 -18.95 12.90
C ALA A 57 12.31 -19.14 14.42
N LEU A 58 12.03 -20.33 14.95
CA LEU A 58 12.25 -20.66 16.35
C LEU A 58 13.75 -20.63 16.72
N MET A 59 14.64 -21.10 15.83
CA MET A 59 16.08 -21.01 16.03
C MET A 59 16.55 -19.56 16.10
N LYS A 60 16.04 -18.67 15.22
CA LYS A 60 16.36 -17.22 15.26
C LYS A 60 15.89 -16.56 16.55
N ALA A 61 14.82 -17.03 17.13
CA ALA A 61 14.23 -16.49 18.35
C ALA A 61 14.64 -17.23 19.64
N LYS A 62 15.57 -18.19 19.57
CA LYS A 62 15.90 -19.08 20.72
C LYS A 62 16.28 -18.37 22.03
N ASN A 63 16.86 -17.16 21.92
CA ASN A 63 17.28 -16.35 23.06
C ASN A 63 16.38 -15.12 23.29
N ILE A 64 15.24 -15.01 22.56
CA ILE A 64 14.32 -13.88 22.68
C ILE A 64 13.28 -14.20 23.74
N ASN A 65 13.20 -13.36 24.75
CA ASN A 65 12.20 -13.44 25.82
C ASN A 65 11.20 -12.27 25.79
N ASN A 66 11.56 -11.19 25.09
CA ASN A 66 10.75 -9.99 24.96
C ASN A 66 10.20 -9.87 23.52
N PRO A 67 8.86 -9.85 23.32
CA PRO A 67 8.26 -9.73 21.98
C PRO A 67 8.71 -8.49 21.18
N TYR A 68 9.13 -7.41 21.81
CA TYR A 68 9.70 -6.24 21.13
C TYR A 68 10.97 -6.54 20.35
N GLU A 69 11.65 -7.66 20.65
CA GLU A 69 12.87 -8.10 19.97
C GLU A 69 12.59 -9.04 18.78
N LEU A 70 11.30 -9.33 18.48
CA LEU A 70 10.90 -10.24 17.40
C LEU A 70 11.18 -9.69 15.99
N GLY A 71 11.58 -8.43 15.85
CA GLY A 71 11.78 -7.81 14.56
C GLY A 71 12.59 -8.63 13.53
N PRO A 72 13.78 -9.16 13.86
CA PRO A 72 14.55 -10.01 12.94
C PRO A 72 13.83 -11.30 12.52
N THR A 73 13.07 -11.93 13.45
CA THR A 73 12.31 -13.14 13.18
C THR A 73 11.11 -12.87 12.31
N MET A 74 10.33 -11.81 12.60
CA MET A 74 9.17 -11.44 11.80
C MET A 74 9.58 -11.00 10.39
N ARG A 75 10.63 -10.19 10.25
CA ARG A 75 11.19 -9.87 8.92
C ARG A 75 11.62 -11.11 8.14
N TYR A 76 12.20 -12.10 8.81
CA TYR A 76 12.54 -13.37 8.17
C TYR A 76 11.29 -14.10 7.67
N LEU A 77 10.22 -14.16 8.45
CA LEU A 77 8.95 -14.80 8.05
C LEU A 77 8.36 -14.12 6.81
N TYR A 78 8.19 -12.80 6.83
CA TYR A 78 7.65 -12.03 5.70
C TYR A 78 8.53 -12.16 4.44
N LYS A 79 9.86 -12.10 4.61
CA LYS A 79 10.80 -12.31 3.51
C LYS A 79 10.67 -13.70 2.88
N SER A 80 10.51 -14.73 3.71
CA SER A 80 10.43 -16.11 3.25
C SER A 80 9.18 -16.41 2.42
N ILE A 81 8.10 -15.66 2.63
CA ILE A 81 6.87 -15.73 1.82
C ILE A 81 6.79 -14.61 0.76
N ASN A 82 7.88 -13.86 0.55
CA ASN A 82 7.97 -12.73 -0.39
C ASN A 82 6.90 -11.65 -0.18
N ASP A 83 6.45 -11.45 1.07
CA ASP A 83 5.47 -10.42 1.40
C ASP A 83 6.17 -9.16 1.95
N PHE A 84 6.49 -8.21 1.08
CA PHE A 84 7.08 -6.92 1.45
C PHE A 84 6.04 -5.82 1.73
N HIS A 85 4.75 -6.08 1.43
CA HIS A 85 3.63 -5.20 1.74
C HIS A 85 3.03 -5.48 3.12
N GLY A 86 3.24 -6.69 3.64
CA GLY A 86 2.77 -7.10 4.96
C GLY A 86 3.62 -6.54 6.11
N ALA A 87 3.04 -6.58 7.30
CA ALA A 87 3.71 -6.17 8.53
C ALA A 87 3.14 -6.92 9.74
N PHE A 88 3.98 -7.12 10.74
CA PHE A 88 3.59 -7.58 12.07
C PHE A 88 3.65 -6.42 13.05
N PHE A 89 2.62 -6.26 13.84
CA PHE A 89 2.49 -5.22 14.86
C PHE A 89 2.45 -5.87 16.23
N TYR A 90 3.23 -5.34 17.14
CA TYR A 90 3.18 -5.70 18.56
C TYR A 90 3.10 -4.41 19.37
N LYS A 91 1.95 -4.15 19.97
CA LYS A 91 1.66 -2.86 20.65
C LYS A 91 1.99 -1.67 19.73
N ASP A 92 2.97 -0.85 20.11
CA ASP A 92 3.43 0.34 19.39
C ASP A 92 4.56 0.08 18.38
N SER A 93 5.01 -1.18 18.26
CA SER A 93 6.11 -1.56 17.37
C SER A 93 5.62 -2.20 16.09
N THR A 94 6.30 -1.89 14.97
CA THR A 94 6.03 -2.44 13.64
C THR A 94 7.27 -3.17 13.12
N PHE A 95 7.07 -4.40 12.65
CA PHE A 95 8.10 -5.23 12.05
C PHE A 95 7.72 -5.55 10.61
N GLN A 96 8.45 -4.96 9.67
CA GLN A 96 8.20 -5.06 8.24
C GLN A 96 9.50 -5.42 7.52
N TRP A 97 9.40 -6.21 6.45
CA TRP A 97 10.46 -6.45 5.51
C TRP A 97 10.23 -5.58 4.29
N HIS A 98 11.26 -4.86 3.87
CA HIS A 98 11.23 -4.06 2.66
C HIS A 98 12.24 -4.61 1.65
N LEU A 99 11.85 -4.64 0.39
CA LEU A 99 12.79 -4.72 -0.71
C LEU A 99 13.66 -3.46 -0.68
N ASN A 100 14.91 -3.55 -1.18
CA ASN A 100 15.72 -2.36 -1.44
C ASN A 100 15.00 -1.53 -2.50
N GLU A 101 14.34 -0.51 -2.07
CA GLU A 101 13.44 0.32 -2.88
C GLU A 101 14.22 1.13 -3.91
N SER A 102 13.60 1.36 -5.07
CA SER A 102 13.95 2.49 -5.90
C SER A 102 13.80 3.74 -5.02
N ALA A 103 14.89 4.42 -4.75
CA ALA A 103 14.89 5.54 -3.81
C ALA A 103 13.82 6.56 -4.24
N VAL A 104 12.82 6.76 -3.38
CA VAL A 104 11.88 7.88 -3.54
C VAL A 104 12.68 9.17 -3.43
N SER A 105 12.54 10.09 -4.37
CA SER A 105 13.31 11.33 -4.38
C SER A 105 13.03 12.19 -3.15
N ASP A 106 14.03 12.97 -2.72
CA ASP A 106 13.86 13.91 -1.60
C ASP A 106 12.74 14.93 -1.86
N SER A 107 12.52 15.35 -3.11
CA SER A 107 11.42 16.25 -3.46
C SER A 107 10.05 15.66 -3.15
N ILE A 108 9.84 14.38 -3.46
CA ILE A 108 8.62 13.64 -3.14
C ILE A 108 8.47 13.49 -1.63
N MET A 109 9.51 13.01 -0.93
CA MET A 109 9.44 12.76 0.50
C MET A 109 9.23 14.05 1.32
N ASN A 110 9.89 15.15 0.93
CA ASN A 110 9.73 16.44 1.58
C ASN A 110 8.33 17.03 1.38
N GLU A 111 7.75 16.87 0.18
CA GLU A 111 6.38 17.33 -0.07
C GLU A 111 5.35 16.46 0.64
N TRP A 112 5.52 15.13 0.60
CA TRP A 112 4.64 14.20 1.29
C TRP A 112 4.57 14.44 2.80
N LYS A 113 5.70 14.72 3.46
CA LYS A 113 5.78 15.00 4.91
C LYS A 113 5.01 16.25 5.34
N LYS A 114 4.72 17.18 4.44
CA LYS A 114 3.90 18.37 4.73
C LYS A 114 2.41 18.08 4.90
N GLY A 115 1.97 16.86 4.59
CA GLY A 115 0.57 16.48 4.51
C GLY A 115 -0.04 16.86 3.15
N VAL A 116 -0.30 15.85 2.33
CA VAL A 116 -0.81 16.04 0.96
C VAL A 116 -2.30 16.34 0.98
N GLN A 117 -2.70 17.40 0.29
CA GLN A 117 -4.09 17.76 0.07
C GLN A 117 -4.46 17.58 -1.41
N SER A 118 -5.76 17.39 -1.68
CA SER A 118 -6.28 17.47 -3.04
C SER A 118 -6.13 18.89 -3.57
N ILE A 119 -5.58 19.02 -4.77
CA ILE A 119 -5.39 20.30 -5.45
C ILE A 119 -6.00 20.21 -6.83
N THR A 120 -6.79 21.22 -7.22
CA THR A 120 -7.36 21.35 -8.55
C THR A 120 -6.91 22.65 -9.20
N MET A 121 -6.58 22.60 -10.48
CA MET A 121 -6.33 23.80 -11.29
C MET A 121 -6.64 23.54 -12.77
N VAL A 122 -6.89 24.58 -13.52
CA VAL A 122 -6.98 24.50 -14.97
C VAL A 122 -5.65 24.99 -15.54
N LEU A 123 -5.02 24.15 -16.32
CA LEU A 123 -3.76 24.39 -17.02
C LEU A 123 -4.04 24.55 -18.52
N ASP A 124 -3.21 25.33 -19.19
CA ASP A 124 -3.23 25.49 -20.66
C ASP A 124 -4.64 25.54 -21.26
N LYS A 125 -5.46 26.48 -20.76
CA LYS A 125 -6.87 26.81 -21.14
C LYS A 125 -7.91 25.69 -20.94
N ASN A 126 -7.59 24.42 -21.23
CA ASN A 126 -8.58 23.34 -21.27
C ASN A 126 -8.12 22.04 -20.57
N ILE A 127 -7.01 22.03 -19.86
CA ILE A 127 -6.51 20.84 -19.18
C ILE A 127 -6.76 20.97 -17.68
N GLY A 128 -7.54 20.05 -17.12
CA GLY A 128 -7.73 19.92 -15.69
C GLY A 128 -6.56 19.19 -15.05
N TYR A 129 -6.08 19.69 -13.93
CA TYR A 129 -5.13 19.00 -13.06
C TYR A 129 -5.81 18.70 -11.73
N LEU A 130 -5.72 17.46 -11.30
CA LEU A 130 -6.22 16.98 -10.02
C LEU A 130 -5.13 16.16 -9.32
N ARG A 131 -4.60 16.65 -8.20
CA ARG A 131 -3.75 15.87 -7.31
C ARG A 131 -4.60 15.03 -6.39
N ILE A 132 -4.36 13.74 -6.35
CA ILE A 132 -5.04 12.78 -5.49
C ILE A 132 -4.09 12.44 -4.33
N PRO A 133 -4.46 12.75 -3.08
CA PRO A 133 -3.66 12.40 -1.91
C PRO A 133 -3.89 10.96 -1.47
N SER A 134 -3.01 10.44 -0.64
CA SER A 134 -3.28 9.21 0.12
C SER A 134 -4.58 9.35 0.92
N MET A 135 -5.36 8.26 0.98
CA MET A 135 -6.67 8.26 1.63
C MET A 135 -6.75 7.24 2.79
N PRO A 136 -6.03 7.47 3.90
CA PRO A 136 -6.24 6.65 5.09
C PRO A 136 -7.67 6.84 5.60
N VAL A 137 -8.32 5.77 6.04
CA VAL A 137 -9.70 5.76 6.55
C VAL A 137 -9.74 5.01 7.87
N ALA A 138 -10.54 5.50 8.80
CA ALA A 138 -10.76 4.86 10.10
C ALA A 138 -12.22 4.42 10.28
N THR A 139 -13.17 5.08 9.63
CA THR A 139 -14.60 4.83 9.78
C THR A 139 -15.30 4.70 8.43
N GLN A 140 -16.53 4.18 8.42
CA GLN A 140 -17.36 4.12 7.21
C GLN A 140 -17.67 5.52 6.65
N ASP A 141 -17.84 6.51 7.51
CA ASP A 141 -18.12 7.88 7.10
C ASP A 141 -16.92 8.51 6.40
N ASP A 142 -15.69 8.13 6.78
CA ASP A 142 -14.47 8.57 6.08
C ASP A 142 -14.46 8.16 4.61
N PHE A 143 -14.91 6.92 4.30
CA PHE A 143 -14.98 6.46 2.91
C PHE A 143 -15.89 7.37 2.07
N ASN A 144 -17.08 7.66 2.56
CA ASN A 144 -18.04 8.48 1.83
C ASN A 144 -17.57 9.94 1.72
N THR A 145 -17.07 10.51 2.81
CA THR A 145 -16.58 11.89 2.85
C THR A 145 -15.41 12.10 1.90
N LYS A 146 -14.42 11.21 1.90
CA LYS A 146 -13.26 11.32 1.01
C LYS A 146 -13.64 11.12 -0.45
N ALA A 147 -14.54 10.18 -0.76
CA ALA A 147 -15.08 10.00 -2.10
C ALA A 147 -15.85 11.25 -2.57
N GLN A 148 -16.70 11.84 -1.74
CA GLN A 148 -17.45 13.04 -2.06
C GLN A 148 -16.53 14.23 -2.32
N ASN A 149 -15.55 14.49 -1.44
CA ASN A 149 -14.60 15.60 -1.59
C ASN A 149 -13.78 15.48 -2.89
N LEU A 150 -13.37 14.27 -3.26
CA LEU A 150 -12.66 14.04 -4.52
C LEU A 150 -13.59 14.22 -5.72
N ASN A 151 -14.85 13.78 -5.62
CA ASN A 151 -15.85 13.98 -6.65
C ASN A 151 -16.17 15.46 -6.85
N ASP A 152 -16.32 16.23 -5.79
CA ASP A 152 -16.53 17.68 -5.86
C ASP A 152 -15.34 18.38 -6.52
N SER A 153 -14.13 17.93 -6.24
CA SER A 153 -12.90 18.42 -6.86
C SER A 153 -12.88 18.14 -8.37
N LEU A 154 -13.17 16.90 -8.79
CA LEU A 154 -13.26 16.53 -10.21
C LEU A 154 -14.38 17.33 -10.91
N CYS A 155 -15.59 17.38 -10.34
CA CYS A 155 -16.71 18.11 -10.91
C CYS A 155 -16.40 19.59 -11.10
N SER A 156 -15.63 20.20 -10.17
CA SER A 156 -15.20 21.61 -10.30
C SER A 156 -14.34 21.88 -11.55
N LEU A 157 -13.63 20.85 -12.03
CA LEU A 157 -12.87 20.90 -13.30
C LEU A 157 -13.78 20.66 -14.50
N LEU A 158 -14.66 19.65 -14.43
CA LEU A 158 -15.58 19.30 -15.50
C LEU A 158 -16.55 20.45 -15.82
N ASP A 159 -17.00 21.21 -14.81
CA ASP A 159 -17.84 22.40 -14.95
C ASP A 159 -17.14 23.51 -15.75
N LYS A 160 -15.80 23.50 -15.83
CA LYS A 160 -14.99 24.42 -16.62
C LYS A 160 -14.72 23.94 -18.05
N ASN A 161 -15.44 22.88 -18.51
CA ASN A 161 -15.30 22.30 -19.84
C ASN A 161 -13.88 21.88 -20.22
N VAL A 162 -13.11 21.34 -19.25
CA VAL A 162 -11.78 20.79 -19.53
C VAL A 162 -11.88 19.65 -20.55
N LYS A 163 -10.91 19.57 -21.46
CA LYS A 163 -10.86 18.60 -22.57
C LYS A 163 -9.88 17.46 -22.32
N GLY A 164 -9.02 17.59 -21.33
CA GLY A 164 -8.07 16.57 -20.89
C GLY A 164 -7.84 16.69 -19.39
N ILE A 165 -7.44 15.61 -18.73
CA ILE A 165 -7.23 15.59 -17.27
C ILE A 165 -5.89 14.97 -16.94
N ILE A 166 -5.15 15.62 -16.04
CA ILE A 166 -3.98 15.09 -15.36
C ILE A 166 -4.42 14.65 -13.96
N LEU A 167 -4.27 13.35 -13.64
CA LEU A 167 -4.41 12.81 -12.29
C LEU A 167 -3.02 12.62 -11.70
N ASP A 168 -2.66 13.43 -10.71
CA ASP A 168 -1.33 13.37 -10.10
C ASP A 168 -1.34 12.48 -8.85
N LEU A 169 -0.75 11.29 -8.98
CA LEU A 169 -0.61 10.27 -7.93
C LEU A 169 0.81 10.22 -7.35
N ARG A 170 1.70 11.14 -7.74
CA ARG A 170 3.12 11.08 -7.33
C ARG A 170 3.34 11.12 -5.81
N LEU A 171 2.39 11.66 -5.07
CA LEU A 171 2.40 11.77 -3.60
C LEU A 171 1.38 10.83 -2.93
N ASP A 172 0.78 9.91 -3.68
CA ASP A 172 -0.24 9.00 -3.17
C ASP A 172 0.39 7.64 -2.81
N GLY A 173 0.71 7.45 -1.53
CA GLY A 173 1.23 6.19 -0.98
C GLY A 173 0.15 5.15 -0.67
N GLY A 174 -1.12 5.42 -0.96
CA GLY A 174 -2.21 4.47 -0.77
C GLY A 174 -3.24 4.87 0.30
N GLY A 175 -3.77 3.87 1.00
CA GLY A 175 -4.89 4.01 1.93
C GLY A 175 -6.09 3.17 1.48
N ALA A 176 -7.26 3.81 1.24
CA ALA A 176 -8.45 3.13 0.73
C ALA A 176 -8.68 3.43 -0.75
N MET A 177 -8.73 2.39 -1.58
CA MET A 177 -8.97 2.55 -3.02
C MET A 177 -10.42 2.93 -3.35
N HIS A 178 -11.39 2.53 -2.51
CA HIS A 178 -12.82 2.73 -2.76
C HIS A 178 -13.20 4.19 -2.94
N PRO A 179 -12.82 5.12 -2.02
CA PRO A 179 -13.10 6.54 -2.18
C PRO A 179 -12.31 7.16 -3.35
N MET A 180 -11.08 6.71 -3.62
CA MET A 180 -10.29 7.19 -4.75
C MET A 180 -11.01 6.92 -6.07
N ILE A 181 -11.41 5.66 -6.30
CA ILE A 181 -12.05 5.22 -7.53
C ILE A 181 -13.44 5.87 -7.69
N LEU A 182 -14.25 5.85 -6.63
CA LEU A 182 -15.60 6.42 -6.67
C LEU A 182 -15.57 7.94 -6.87
N GLY A 183 -14.62 8.63 -6.26
CA GLY A 183 -14.48 10.09 -6.38
C GLY A 183 -14.22 10.57 -7.82
N VAL A 184 -13.82 9.67 -8.71
CA VAL A 184 -13.60 10.00 -10.14
C VAL A 184 -14.47 9.17 -11.07
N GLU A 185 -15.64 8.74 -10.62
CA GLU A 185 -16.53 7.83 -11.38
C GLU A 185 -16.90 8.37 -12.77
N GLN A 186 -16.97 9.70 -12.97
CA GLN A 186 -17.28 10.31 -14.25
C GLN A 186 -16.25 9.98 -15.34
N LEU A 187 -15.00 9.66 -14.94
CA LEU A 187 -13.92 9.24 -15.85
C LEU A 187 -13.97 7.75 -16.16
N LEU A 188 -14.69 6.96 -15.35
CA LEU A 188 -14.77 5.51 -15.48
C LEU A 188 -16.13 5.07 -16.02
N ALA A 189 -16.16 3.95 -16.74
CA ALA A 189 -17.42 3.34 -17.13
C ALA A 189 -18.13 2.75 -15.88
N LYS A 190 -19.47 2.89 -15.83
CA LYS A 190 -20.26 2.14 -14.85
C LYS A 190 -20.19 0.63 -15.14
N GLY A 191 -20.33 -0.17 -14.11
CA GLY A 191 -20.24 -1.63 -14.16
C GLY A 191 -18.94 -2.17 -13.61
N TYR A 192 -18.48 -3.30 -14.15
CA TYR A 192 -17.25 -3.99 -13.73
C TYR A 192 -16.01 -3.22 -14.15
N ILE A 193 -15.09 -2.99 -13.19
CA ILE A 193 -13.85 -2.21 -13.40
C ILE A 193 -12.58 -2.92 -12.99
N GLY A 194 -12.67 -4.07 -12.34
CA GLY A 194 -11.51 -4.84 -11.86
C GLY A 194 -11.92 -5.85 -10.81
N SER A 195 -10.95 -6.51 -10.19
CA SER A 195 -11.23 -7.50 -9.14
C SER A 195 -10.03 -7.74 -8.24
N PHE A 196 -10.29 -8.23 -7.03
CA PHE A 196 -9.30 -8.94 -6.25
C PHE A 196 -9.26 -10.42 -6.63
N ARG A 197 -8.06 -10.98 -6.71
CA ARG A 197 -7.76 -12.39 -6.93
C ARG A 197 -7.25 -12.99 -5.61
N VAL A 198 -8.15 -13.10 -4.67
CA VAL A 198 -7.99 -13.81 -3.40
C VAL A 198 -8.52 -15.25 -3.54
N ARG A 199 -8.74 -15.97 -2.46
CA ARG A 199 -9.29 -17.35 -2.52
C ARG A 199 -10.56 -17.46 -3.37
N LYS A 200 -11.48 -16.51 -3.23
CA LYS A 200 -12.63 -16.30 -4.09
C LYS A 200 -12.41 -14.99 -4.82
N LYS A 201 -12.64 -14.97 -6.13
CA LYS A 201 -12.62 -13.73 -6.91
C LYS A 201 -13.64 -12.75 -6.34
N GLU A 202 -13.22 -11.50 -6.13
CA GLU A 202 -14.05 -10.41 -5.62
C GLU A 202 -14.07 -9.28 -6.65
N ASP A 203 -15.22 -9.09 -7.29
CA ASP A 203 -15.38 -8.17 -8.42
C ASP A 203 -15.69 -6.74 -7.96
N TRP A 204 -15.03 -5.75 -8.58
CA TRP A 204 -15.25 -4.33 -8.30
C TRP A 204 -16.24 -3.72 -9.28
N PHE A 205 -17.22 -3.00 -8.75
CA PHE A 205 -18.25 -2.33 -9.54
C PHE A 205 -18.43 -0.88 -9.14
N ILE A 206 -18.68 -0.03 -10.15
CA ILE A 206 -19.29 1.29 -9.98
C ILE A 206 -20.72 1.20 -10.45
N ARG A 207 -21.68 1.41 -9.55
CA ARG A 207 -23.12 1.46 -9.83
C ARG A 207 -23.86 2.25 -8.76
N ASP A 208 -25.00 2.81 -9.09
CA ASP A 208 -25.89 3.49 -8.12
C ASP A 208 -25.19 4.55 -7.26
N ASN A 209 -24.21 5.27 -7.86
CA ASN A 209 -23.35 6.25 -7.20
C ASN A 209 -22.55 5.64 -6.02
N GLY A 210 -22.21 4.38 -6.12
CA GLY A 210 -21.45 3.64 -5.12
C GLY A 210 -20.36 2.76 -5.71
N PHE A 211 -19.36 2.48 -4.88
CA PHE A 211 -18.35 1.47 -5.14
C PHE A 211 -18.71 0.18 -4.39
N PHE A 212 -18.73 -0.92 -5.12
CA PHE A 212 -19.09 -2.23 -4.59
C PHE A 212 -17.96 -3.24 -4.82
N ILE A 213 -17.77 -4.14 -3.85
CA ILE A 213 -17.09 -5.40 -4.07
C ILE A 213 -18.16 -6.49 -4.03
N ASP A 214 -18.35 -7.20 -5.13
CA ASP A 214 -19.48 -8.10 -5.38
C ASP A 214 -20.80 -7.38 -5.15
N THR A 215 -21.51 -7.74 -4.07
CA THR A 215 -22.78 -7.11 -3.66
C THR A 215 -22.65 -6.13 -2.51
N THR A 216 -21.48 -6.06 -1.87
CA THR A 216 -21.23 -5.23 -0.69
C THR A 216 -20.87 -3.82 -1.09
N LEU A 217 -21.64 -2.85 -0.59
CA LEU A 217 -21.36 -1.42 -0.74
C LEU A 217 -20.22 -1.00 0.21
N TYR A 218 -19.16 -0.37 -0.33
CA TYR A 218 -18.01 0.14 0.44
C TYR A 218 -17.99 1.66 0.56
N SER A 219 -18.39 2.38 -0.47
CA SER A 219 -18.53 3.84 -0.41
C SER A 219 -19.65 4.32 -1.32
N LYS A 220 -20.27 5.46 -0.97
CA LYS A 220 -21.37 6.07 -1.69
C LYS A 220 -21.19 7.58 -1.72
N ILE A 221 -21.58 8.21 -2.83
CA ILE A 221 -21.58 9.66 -3.00
C ILE A 221 -22.96 10.16 -3.47
N SER A 222 -23.14 11.47 -3.36
CA SER A 222 -24.16 12.23 -4.08
C SER A 222 -23.44 13.06 -5.15
N PRO A 223 -23.33 12.57 -6.40
CA PRO A 223 -22.49 13.22 -7.41
C PRO A 223 -22.90 14.67 -7.62
N ARG A 224 -21.94 15.57 -7.52
CA ARG A 224 -22.18 17.01 -7.75
C ARG A 224 -22.48 17.34 -9.20
N CYS A 225 -21.91 16.58 -10.14
CA CYS A 225 -22.09 16.77 -11.56
C CYS A 225 -22.53 15.46 -12.23
N ASN A 226 -23.35 15.57 -13.27
CA ASN A 226 -23.79 14.44 -14.09
C ASN A 226 -23.18 14.54 -15.49
N VAL A 227 -21.84 14.61 -15.55
CA VAL A 227 -21.08 14.70 -16.80
C VAL A 227 -20.48 13.34 -17.10
N ASN A 228 -20.74 12.82 -18.31
CA ASN A 228 -20.03 11.64 -18.81
C ASN A 228 -18.67 12.07 -19.40
N ALA A 229 -17.61 11.83 -18.67
CA ALA A 229 -16.25 12.19 -19.05
C ALA A 229 -15.40 10.95 -19.43
N GLN A 230 -16.03 9.82 -19.75
CA GLN A 230 -15.36 8.55 -20.04
C GLN A 230 -14.41 8.62 -21.25
N ASN A 231 -14.65 9.52 -22.18
CA ASN A 231 -13.84 9.67 -23.39
C ASN A 231 -12.76 10.77 -23.29
N ILE A 232 -12.80 11.59 -22.22
CA ILE A 232 -11.78 12.62 -22.02
C ILE A 232 -10.41 11.95 -21.84
N PRO A 233 -9.36 12.38 -22.59
CA PRO A 233 -8.01 11.83 -22.40
C PRO A 233 -7.47 12.11 -21.00
N VAL A 234 -6.80 11.11 -20.40
CA VAL A 234 -6.26 11.16 -19.04
C VAL A 234 -4.78 10.81 -19.04
N VAL A 235 -3.97 11.64 -18.40
CA VAL A 235 -2.59 11.31 -18.03
C VAL A 235 -2.52 11.12 -16.52
N MET A 236 -2.05 9.96 -16.07
CA MET A 236 -1.78 9.71 -14.66
C MET A 236 -0.29 9.88 -14.40
N LEU A 237 0.09 10.84 -13.55
CA LEU A 237 1.47 11.01 -13.11
C LEU A 237 1.77 10.07 -11.97
N ILE A 238 2.78 9.23 -12.14
CA ILE A 238 3.18 8.19 -11.17
C ILE A 238 4.64 8.31 -10.76
N SER A 239 4.96 7.80 -9.58
CA SER A 239 6.31 7.84 -9.00
C SER A 239 6.60 6.58 -8.17
N PRO A 240 7.84 6.36 -7.71
CA PRO A 240 8.15 5.27 -6.77
C PRO A 240 7.43 5.36 -5.41
N HIS A 241 6.81 6.48 -5.10
CA HIS A 241 5.95 6.64 -3.91
C HIS A 241 4.49 6.25 -4.16
N THR A 242 4.05 6.20 -5.43
CA THR A 242 2.70 5.74 -5.79
C THR A 242 2.53 4.27 -5.43
N GLY A 243 1.72 3.96 -4.41
CA GLY A 243 1.69 2.60 -3.87
C GLY A 243 0.33 2.13 -3.35
N SER A 244 0.17 0.82 -3.19
CA SER A 244 -0.97 0.19 -2.53
C SER A 244 -2.31 0.58 -3.17
N ALA A 245 -3.21 1.25 -2.46
CA ALA A 245 -4.52 1.69 -2.99
C ALA A 245 -4.40 2.58 -4.24
N ALA A 246 -3.34 3.39 -4.37
CA ALA A 246 -3.06 4.15 -5.58
C ALA A 246 -2.74 3.25 -6.78
N GLU A 247 -2.10 2.10 -6.55
CA GLU A 247 -1.89 1.11 -7.62
C GLU A 247 -3.19 0.40 -8.00
N CYS A 248 -4.07 0.10 -7.04
CA CYS A 248 -5.43 -0.39 -7.33
C CYS A 248 -6.24 0.64 -8.13
N PHE A 249 -6.10 1.93 -7.80
CA PHE A 249 -6.70 3.03 -8.57
C PHE A 249 -6.20 3.03 -10.02
N ILE A 250 -4.89 2.91 -10.25
CA ILE A 250 -4.32 2.78 -11.60
C ILE A 250 -4.90 1.54 -12.32
N ILE A 251 -4.97 0.40 -11.63
CA ILE A 251 -5.50 -0.85 -12.19
C ILE A 251 -6.96 -0.69 -12.64
N ALA A 252 -7.79 0.07 -11.90
CA ALA A 252 -9.16 0.38 -12.30
C ALA A 252 -9.24 1.21 -13.61
N PHE A 253 -8.19 1.97 -13.96
CA PHE A 253 -8.08 2.71 -15.22
C PHE A 253 -7.49 1.88 -16.37
N LYS A 254 -6.83 0.75 -16.10
CA LYS A 254 -6.29 -0.11 -17.18
C LYS A 254 -7.44 -0.65 -18.04
N GLY A 255 -7.24 -0.60 -19.35
CA GLY A 255 -8.26 -0.93 -20.35
C GLY A 255 -9.26 0.20 -20.63
N ARG A 256 -9.12 1.39 -20.03
CA ARG A 256 -9.80 2.62 -20.44
C ARG A 256 -9.07 3.22 -21.64
N ASN A 257 -9.82 3.60 -22.68
CA ASN A 257 -9.25 4.29 -23.84
C ASN A 257 -8.68 5.67 -23.43
N ASN A 258 -7.76 6.18 -24.22
CA ASN A 258 -7.17 7.54 -24.05
C ASN A 258 -6.63 7.77 -22.62
N THR A 259 -5.97 6.76 -22.04
CA THR A 259 -5.34 6.87 -20.72
C THR A 259 -3.90 6.39 -20.79
N VAL A 260 -2.98 7.18 -20.23
CA VAL A 260 -1.55 6.87 -20.20
C VAL A 260 -0.96 7.15 -18.83
N LEU A 261 0.01 6.33 -18.42
CA LEU A 261 0.83 6.53 -17.23
C LEU A 261 2.13 7.21 -17.62
N LEU A 262 2.49 8.30 -16.95
CA LEU A 262 3.71 9.06 -17.20
C LEU A 262 4.52 9.21 -15.90
N GLY A 263 5.81 8.95 -15.95
CA GLY A 263 6.71 9.12 -14.81
C GLY A 263 7.66 7.96 -14.59
N SER A 264 7.73 7.47 -13.37
CA SER A 264 8.56 6.32 -12.98
C SER A 264 7.67 5.21 -12.43
N LYS A 265 8.16 3.96 -12.45
CA LYS A 265 7.43 2.81 -11.91
C LYS A 265 6.95 3.05 -10.48
N THR A 266 5.82 2.45 -10.14
CA THR A 266 5.20 2.55 -8.81
C THR A 266 5.99 1.81 -7.72
N ALA A 267 5.54 1.90 -6.47
CA ALA A 267 6.16 1.22 -5.33
C ALA A 267 6.11 -0.30 -5.40
N GLY A 268 5.14 -0.89 -6.09
CA GLY A 268 4.98 -2.33 -6.22
C GLY A 268 4.15 -2.98 -5.11
N TYR A 269 3.46 -2.20 -4.29
CA TYR A 269 2.54 -2.70 -3.26
C TYR A 269 1.19 -3.15 -3.85
N VAL A 270 1.24 -3.97 -4.90
CA VAL A 270 0.07 -4.41 -5.69
C VAL A 270 -0.71 -5.58 -5.09
N THR A 271 -0.26 -6.11 -3.95
CA THR A 271 -0.96 -7.19 -3.25
C THR A 271 -2.20 -6.69 -2.51
N VAL A 272 -3.19 -7.56 -2.43
CA VAL A 272 -4.36 -7.38 -1.56
C VAL A 272 -3.98 -7.80 -0.16
N ASN A 273 -4.04 -6.88 0.79
CA ASN A 273 -3.67 -7.14 2.16
C ASN A 273 -4.90 -7.21 3.07
N THR A 274 -4.86 -8.11 4.04
CA THR A 274 -5.90 -8.26 5.06
C THR A 274 -5.28 -8.19 6.44
N GLY A 275 -5.92 -7.42 7.31
CA GLY A 275 -5.58 -7.36 8.73
C GLY A 275 -6.07 -8.59 9.48
N MET A 276 -5.20 -9.21 10.28
CA MET A 276 -5.50 -10.43 11.04
C MET A 276 -5.07 -10.24 12.49
N PRO A 277 -6.01 -10.20 13.44
CA PRO A 277 -5.70 -10.16 14.86
C PRO A 277 -5.05 -11.48 15.30
N ILE A 278 -4.06 -11.39 16.18
CA ILE A 278 -3.41 -12.54 16.82
C ILE A 278 -3.88 -12.64 18.27
N ASN A 279 -3.82 -11.53 18.99
CA ASN A 279 -4.35 -11.35 20.33
C ASN A 279 -4.54 -9.84 20.62
N ASP A 280 -4.82 -9.46 21.86
CA ASP A 280 -5.04 -8.05 22.26
C ASP A 280 -3.82 -7.16 22.08
N THR A 281 -2.62 -7.72 21.94
CA THR A 281 -1.35 -6.97 21.83
C THR A 281 -0.66 -7.12 20.48
N ALA A 282 -1.08 -8.08 19.66
CA ALA A 282 -0.43 -8.41 18.39
C ALA A 282 -1.44 -8.52 17.25
N PHE A 283 -1.05 -7.97 16.12
CA PHE A 283 -1.83 -7.93 14.89
C PHE A 283 -0.88 -8.12 13.70
N MET A 284 -1.37 -8.65 12.60
CA MET A 284 -0.60 -8.72 11.37
C MET A 284 -1.41 -8.24 10.18
N ASN A 285 -0.72 -7.63 9.23
CA ASN A 285 -1.21 -7.35 7.89
C ASN A 285 -0.52 -8.31 6.92
N LEU A 286 -1.27 -9.03 6.10
CA LEU A 286 -0.77 -10.13 5.27
C LEU A 286 -1.28 -10.01 3.84
N ALA A 287 -0.40 -10.23 2.87
CA ALA A 287 -0.76 -10.36 1.45
C ALA A 287 -1.53 -11.68 1.20
N VAL A 288 -2.79 -11.56 0.80
CA VAL A 288 -3.72 -12.69 0.60
C VAL A 288 -4.13 -12.89 -0.86
N GLY A 289 -3.72 -11.99 -1.77
CA GLY A 289 -4.07 -12.05 -3.18
C GLY A 289 -3.44 -10.93 -3.99
N TYR A 290 -3.89 -10.80 -5.24
CA TYR A 290 -3.47 -9.78 -6.19
C TYR A 290 -4.66 -9.04 -6.78
N SER A 291 -4.43 -7.83 -7.28
CA SER A 291 -5.42 -7.08 -8.03
C SER A 291 -5.37 -7.43 -9.51
N ALA A 292 -6.52 -7.41 -10.17
CA ALA A 292 -6.65 -7.61 -11.61
C ALA A 292 -7.50 -6.51 -12.24
N ASP A 293 -7.12 -6.08 -13.46
CA ASP A 293 -7.88 -5.09 -14.22
C ASP A 293 -9.18 -5.68 -14.83
N ARG A 294 -9.94 -4.82 -15.51
CA ARG A 294 -11.22 -5.20 -16.18
C ARG A 294 -11.06 -6.25 -17.27
N ASN A 295 -9.85 -6.43 -17.84
CA ASN A 295 -9.52 -7.44 -18.83
C ASN A 295 -9.03 -8.75 -18.20
N GLY A 296 -8.89 -8.78 -16.86
CA GLY A 296 -8.45 -9.96 -16.10
C GLY A 296 -6.95 -10.11 -15.96
N LYS A 297 -6.14 -9.13 -16.43
CA LYS A 297 -4.69 -9.13 -16.22
C LYS A 297 -4.40 -8.93 -14.73
N ILE A 298 -3.64 -9.86 -14.14
CA ILE A 298 -3.20 -9.82 -12.74
C ILE A 298 -1.89 -9.03 -12.65
N TYR A 299 -1.80 -8.17 -11.64
CA TYR A 299 -0.62 -7.36 -11.33
C TYR A 299 0.08 -7.93 -10.11
N LYS A 300 1.35 -8.33 -10.27
CA LYS A 300 2.19 -8.95 -9.22
C LYS A 300 3.42 -8.13 -8.86
N GLU A 301 3.71 -7.12 -9.66
CA GLU A 301 4.91 -6.29 -9.56
C GLU A 301 4.54 -4.82 -9.72
N ALA A 302 5.49 -3.93 -9.45
CA ALA A 302 5.35 -2.51 -9.68
C ALA A 302 4.79 -2.21 -11.08
N ILE A 303 3.92 -1.22 -11.19
CA ILE A 303 3.32 -0.82 -12.46
C ILE A 303 4.28 0.10 -13.18
N GLU A 304 4.71 -0.32 -14.37
CA GLU A 304 5.56 0.49 -15.22
C GLU A 304 4.77 1.61 -15.91
N PRO A 305 5.37 2.80 -16.08
CA PRO A 305 4.77 3.87 -16.87
C PRO A 305 4.74 3.52 -18.36
N ASP A 306 3.68 3.97 -19.05
CA ASP A 306 3.61 3.87 -20.50
C ASP A 306 4.59 4.87 -21.18
N ILE A 307 4.84 6.01 -20.51
CA ILE A 307 5.82 7.02 -20.91
C ILE A 307 6.80 7.22 -19.76
N PRO A 308 7.97 6.55 -19.76
CA PRO A 308 9.01 6.80 -18.77
C PRO A 308 9.49 8.24 -18.85
N PHE A 309 9.51 8.95 -17.71
CA PHE A 309 9.93 10.33 -17.63
C PHE A 309 10.61 10.65 -16.31
N THR A 310 11.88 11.04 -16.37
CA THR A 310 12.68 11.38 -15.20
C THR A 310 12.97 12.87 -15.18
N SER A 311 12.55 13.55 -14.12
CA SER A 311 12.87 14.94 -13.83
C SER A 311 12.70 15.21 -12.34
N ILE A 312 13.22 16.34 -11.88
CA ILE A 312 12.94 16.84 -10.53
C ILE A 312 11.48 17.29 -10.45
N ASP A 313 10.76 16.84 -9.43
CA ASP A 313 9.37 17.20 -9.20
C ASP A 313 9.26 18.62 -8.60
N LYS A 314 8.41 19.48 -9.17
CA LYS A 314 8.16 20.87 -8.75
C LYS A 314 6.75 21.02 -8.19
N PHE A 315 6.47 20.43 -7.03
CA PHE A 315 5.12 20.41 -6.45
C PHE A 315 4.59 21.80 -6.05
N ASN A 316 5.48 22.76 -5.77
CA ASN A 316 5.12 24.15 -5.45
C ASN A 316 4.97 25.05 -6.70
N ASP A 317 5.34 24.53 -7.87
CA ASP A 317 5.25 25.25 -9.16
C ASP A 317 4.75 24.28 -10.24
N THR A 318 3.56 23.74 -10.02
CA THR A 318 2.93 22.71 -10.87
C THR A 318 2.92 23.09 -12.37
N PRO A 319 2.62 24.34 -12.81
CA PRO A 319 2.66 24.69 -14.22
C PRO A 319 4.06 24.60 -14.86
N ASN A 320 5.11 24.71 -14.06
CA ASN A 320 6.51 24.61 -14.50
C ASN A 320 7.17 23.26 -14.17
N ASP A 321 6.40 22.29 -13.69
CA ASP A 321 6.86 20.91 -13.51
C ASP A 321 7.01 20.23 -14.89
N GLU A 322 8.17 19.64 -15.17
CA GLU A 322 8.46 19.05 -16.48
C GLU A 322 7.60 17.82 -16.80
N LYS A 323 7.19 17.03 -15.79
CA LYS A 323 6.25 15.91 -15.97
C LYS A 323 4.86 16.43 -16.31
N VAL A 324 4.43 17.52 -15.67
CA VAL A 324 3.15 18.19 -15.97
C VAL A 324 3.16 18.77 -17.39
N LYS A 325 4.25 19.44 -17.80
CA LYS A 325 4.39 19.92 -19.18
C LYS A 325 4.36 18.79 -20.22
N ALA A 326 5.02 17.66 -19.92
CA ALA A 326 4.97 16.47 -20.78
C ALA A 326 3.55 15.89 -20.87
N ALA A 327 2.82 15.86 -19.75
CA ALA A 327 1.42 15.45 -19.71
C ALA A 327 0.52 16.38 -20.55
N ILE A 328 0.69 17.69 -20.42
CA ILE A 328 -0.02 18.70 -21.24
C ILE A 328 0.26 18.47 -22.72
N LYS A 329 1.52 18.27 -23.09
CA LYS A 329 1.90 18.02 -24.49
C LYS A 329 1.21 16.76 -25.03
N TRP A 330 1.17 15.69 -24.27
CA TRP A 330 0.48 14.45 -24.67
C TRP A 330 -1.03 14.68 -24.82
N LEU A 331 -1.67 15.35 -23.86
CA LEU A 331 -3.09 15.64 -23.87
C LEU A 331 -3.47 16.48 -25.09
N ASN A 332 -2.72 17.53 -25.42
CA ASN A 332 -2.97 18.40 -26.57
C ASN A 332 -2.92 17.66 -27.92
N LEU A 333 -2.24 16.51 -28.00
CA LEU A 333 -2.24 15.63 -29.18
C LEU A 333 -3.45 14.68 -29.24
N HIS A 334 -4.18 14.51 -28.12
CA HIS A 334 -5.27 13.53 -27.99
C HIS A 334 -6.63 14.17 -27.68
N ILE A 335 -6.69 15.48 -27.48
CA ILE A 335 -7.94 16.25 -27.36
C ILE A 335 -8.56 16.37 -28.74
N GLN A 336 -9.83 15.95 -28.84
CA GLN A 336 -10.66 16.09 -30.05
C GLN A 336 -11.54 17.34 -29.98
#